data_53c0a99c2180dad38fee010e7c043fac
#
_entry.id   53c0a99c2180dad38fee010e7c043fac
#
_cell.length_a   1.000
_cell.length_b   1.000
_cell.length_c   1.000
_cell.angle_alpha   90.00
_cell.angle_beta   90.00
_cell.angle_gamma   90.00
#
_symmetry.space_group_name_H-M   'P 1'
#
loop_
_entity.id
_entity.type
_entity.pdbx_description
1 polymer ?
#
loop_
_entity_poly.entity_id
_entity_poly.type
_entity_poly.pdbx_seq_one_letter_code
_entity_poly.pdbx_strand_id
1 'polypeptide(L)'
;MDVNDLKGLFAESIKRMTVGIDHLKHEYSGVRTGRASTTMLDGVHVEAYGSKLPLNQVAGLSIPEPSMIVAQPFDPTHLKAIETAIRNAGLGLNPANDGKVVRIPLPALTEERRKELSKHVHKLSEDARNTIRGVRRDANDRLKKLLKDSKISQDDERKGLDEVQKITDNHIKLIDDAQKKKDSELLGK
;
A
#
# COMPACT_ATOMS: atom_id res chain seq x y z
N MET A 1 -0.52 0.26 -26.87
CA MET A 1 -2.00 0.16 -26.81
C MET A 1 -2.52 -0.26 -28.17
N ASP A 2 -3.14 -1.45 -28.27
CA ASP A 2 -3.80 -1.92 -29.49
C ASP A 2 -5.31 -1.74 -29.35
N VAL A 3 -5.77 -0.51 -29.41
CA VAL A 3 -7.18 -0.16 -29.28
C VAL A 3 -7.61 0.60 -30.53
N ASN A 4 -8.76 0.25 -31.08
CA ASN A 4 -9.23 0.77 -32.36
C ASN A 4 -10.37 1.78 -32.25
N ASP A 5 -10.82 2.08 -31.02
CA ASP A 5 -11.87 3.03 -30.71
C ASP A 5 -11.57 3.87 -29.46
N LEU A 6 -12.27 4.98 -29.28
CA LEU A 6 -12.08 5.89 -28.17
C LEU A 6 -12.44 5.26 -26.82
N LYS A 7 -13.55 4.51 -26.79
CA LYS A 7 -14.04 3.87 -25.55
C LYS A 7 -13.03 2.86 -24.99
N GLY A 8 -12.50 2.02 -25.87
CA GLY A 8 -11.46 1.06 -25.51
C GLY A 8 -10.17 1.76 -25.07
N LEU A 9 -9.79 2.88 -25.74
CA LEU A 9 -8.61 3.66 -25.36
C LEU A 9 -8.72 4.20 -23.93
N PHE A 10 -9.86 4.78 -23.55
CA PHE A 10 -10.10 5.30 -22.22
C PHE A 10 -10.11 4.18 -21.17
N ALA A 11 -10.79 3.08 -21.44
CA ALA A 11 -10.85 1.92 -20.56
C ALA A 11 -9.45 1.33 -20.30
N GLU A 12 -8.64 1.17 -21.34
CA GLU A 12 -7.27 0.66 -21.23
C GLU A 12 -6.36 1.66 -20.48
N SER A 13 -6.54 2.97 -20.72
CA SER A 13 -5.80 4.02 -20.00
C SER A 13 -6.11 3.98 -18.51
N ILE A 14 -7.39 3.93 -18.13
CA ILE A 14 -7.83 3.81 -16.73
C ILE A 14 -7.25 2.56 -16.10
N LYS A 15 -7.35 1.40 -16.77
CA LYS A 15 -6.82 0.13 -16.27
C LYS A 15 -5.32 0.21 -15.97
N ARG A 16 -4.53 0.70 -16.93
CA ARG A 16 -3.07 0.84 -16.77
C ARG A 16 -2.69 1.83 -15.66
N MET A 17 -3.41 2.95 -15.55
CA MET A 17 -3.18 3.93 -14.49
C MET A 17 -3.56 3.37 -13.12
N THR A 18 -4.65 2.61 -13.01
CA THR A 18 -5.07 1.94 -11.78
C THR A 18 -4.02 0.93 -11.32
N VAL A 19 -3.48 0.11 -12.23
CA VAL A 19 -2.37 -0.81 -11.90
C VAL A 19 -1.16 -0.07 -11.33
N GLY A 20 -0.83 1.11 -11.88
CA GLY A 20 0.26 1.95 -11.35
C GLY A 20 0.00 2.44 -9.92
N ILE A 21 -1.26 2.78 -9.60
CA ILE A 21 -1.65 3.18 -8.23
C ILE A 21 -1.63 1.99 -7.28
N ASP A 22 -2.11 0.82 -7.71
CA ASP A 22 -2.11 -0.37 -6.87
C ASP A 22 -0.68 -0.85 -6.57
N HIS A 23 0.25 -0.72 -7.53
CA HIS A 23 1.67 -0.92 -7.28
C HIS A 23 2.20 0.05 -6.22
N LEU A 24 1.89 1.36 -6.31
CA LEU A 24 2.28 2.34 -5.29
C LEU A 24 1.74 1.99 -3.91
N LYS A 25 0.47 1.57 -3.81
CA LYS A 25 -0.12 1.14 -2.53
C LYS A 25 0.60 -0.08 -1.96
N HIS A 26 0.99 -1.02 -2.82
CA HIS A 26 1.77 -2.19 -2.41
C HIS A 26 3.14 -1.78 -1.85
N GLU A 27 3.88 -0.92 -2.57
CA GLU A 27 5.15 -0.36 -2.09
C GLU A 27 4.99 0.37 -0.75
N TYR A 28 3.92 1.16 -0.60
CA TYR A 28 3.62 1.85 0.65
C TYR A 28 3.33 0.90 1.82
N SER A 29 2.78 -0.29 1.56
CA SER A 29 2.57 -1.30 2.62
C SER A 29 3.89 -1.80 3.21
N GLY A 30 4.94 -1.86 2.41
CA GLY A 30 6.30 -2.20 2.84
C GLY A 30 7.00 -1.10 3.66
N VAL A 31 6.54 0.15 3.58
CA VAL A 31 7.12 1.27 4.35
C VAL A 31 6.60 1.22 5.78
N ARG A 32 7.44 0.78 6.72
CA ARG A 32 7.12 0.74 8.16
C ARG A 32 7.05 2.15 8.73
N THR A 33 5.84 2.59 9.08
CA THR A 33 5.58 3.95 9.62
C THR A 33 5.73 4.05 11.13
N GLY A 34 6.12 2.97 11.82
CA GLY A 34 6.14 2.90 13.29
C GLY A 34 4.74 2.80 13.90
N ARG A 35 3.68 2.73 13.08
CA ARG A 35 2.31 2.44 13.54
C ARG A 35 2.08 0.93 13.56
N ALA A 36 1.39 0.50 14.60
CA ALA A 36 0.97 -0.88 14.75
C ALA A 36 -0.04 -1.26 13.66
N SER A 37 0.16 -2.43 13.06
CA SER A 37 -0.80 -3.09 12.17
C SER A 37 -0.80 -4.57 12.49
N THR A 38 -1.97 -5.17 12.59
CA THR A 38 -2.10 -6.62 12.81
C THR A 38 -1.46 -7.41 11.67
N THR A 39 -1.46 -6.88 10.46
CA THR A 39 -0.81 -7.50 9.28
C THR A 39 0.70 -7.70 9.43
N MET A 40 1.35 -6.99 10.36
CA MET A 40 2.77 -7.20 10.67
C MET A 40 3.04 -8.60 11.26
N LEU A 41 2.01 -9.23 11.81
CA LEU A 41 2.07 -10.53 12.46
C LEU A 41 1.48 -11.67 11.63
N ASP A 42 1.01 -11.40 10.40
CA ASP A 42 0.36 -12.42 9.53
C ASP A 42 1.29 -13.60 9.18
N GLY A 43 2.60 -13.37 9.18
CA GLY A 43 3.60 -14.43 8.96
C GLY A 43 4.00 -15.20 10.20
N VAL A 44 3.48 -14.86 11.39
CA VAL A 44 3.85 -15.52 12.65
C VAL A 44 3.03 -16.77 12.85
N HIS A 45 3.73 -17.88 13.04
CA HIS A 45 3.12 -19.18 13.34
C HIS A 45 3.49 -19.61 14.77
N VAL A 46 2.50 -20.07 15.50
CA VAL A 46 2.59 -20.48 16.90
C VAL A 46 2.43 -21.99 16.99
N GLU A 47 3.24 -22.65 17.79
CA GLU A 47 3.03 -24.05 18.14
C GLU A 47 1.93 -24.14 19.21
N ALA A 48 0.73 -24.54 18.78
CA ALA A 48 -0.43 -24.70 19.63
C ALA A 48 -1.21 -25.95 19.24
N TYR A 49 -1.78 -26.64 20.20
CA TYR A 49 -2.60 -27.84 20.00
C TYR A 49 -1.87 -28.93 19.18
N GLY A 50 -0.54 -29.03 19.33
CA GLY A 50 0.28 -30.03 18.60
C GLY A 50 0.53 -29.72 17.12
N SER A 51 0.20 -28.51 16.65
CA SER A 51 0.35 -28.07 15.27
C SER A 51 0.90 -26.65 15.21
N LYS A 52 1.49 -26.28 14.05
CA LYS A 52 1.84 -24.89 13.75
C LYS A 52 0.63 -24.18 13.16
N LEU A 53 0.08 -23.22 13.90
CA LEU A 53 -1.09 -22.43 13.50
C LEU A 53 -0.72 -20.96 13.32
N PRO A 54 -1.34 -20.23 12.38
CA PRO A 54 -1.21 -18.79 12.27
C PRO A 54 -1.64 -18.10 13.58
N LEU A 55 -0.95 -17.03 13.96
CA LEU A 55 -1.20 -16.32 15.22
C LEU A 55 -2.66 -15.86 15.38
N ASN A 56 -3.31 -15.45 14.30
CA ASN A 56 -4.72 -15.00 14.29
C ASN A 56 -5.72 -16.14 14.60
N GLN A 57 -5.33 -17.41 14.52
CA GLN A 57 -6.14 -18.56 14.92
C GLN A 57 -5.96 -18.94 16.40
N VAL A 58 -4.92 -18.41 17.06
CA VAL A 58 -4.57 -18.75 18.44
C VAL A 58 -4.82 -17.59 19.41
N ALA A 59 -4.87 -16.34 18.87
CA ALA A 59 -5.07 -15.13 19.65
C ALA A 59 -5.88 -14.07 18.89
N GLY A 60 -6.68 -13.33 19.63
CA GLY A 60 -7.30 -12.09 19.17
C GLY A 60 -6.27 -10.96 19.16
N LEU A 61 -6.12 -10.27 18.01
CA LEU A 61 -5.19 -9.16 17.84
C LEU A 61 -5.94 -7.82 17.95
N SER A 62 -5.42 -6.89 18.73
CA SER A 62 -5.95 -5.54 18.89
C SER A 62 -4.84 -4.51 18.93
N ILE A 63 -5.18 -3.26 18.60
CA ILE A 63 -4.26 -2.12 18.60
C ILE A 63 -4.84 -1.05 19.52
N PRO A 64 -4.59 -1.14 20.85
CA PRO A 64 -5.09 -0.16 21.80
C PRO A 64 -4.41 1.20 21.63
N GLU A 65 -3.17 1.22 21.16
CA GLU A 65 -2.37 2.42 20.93
C GLU A 65 -1.64 2.33 19.57
N PRO A 66 -1.37 3.47 18.92
CA PRO A 66 -0.74 3.48 17.60
C PRO A 66 0.61 2.75 17.51
N SER A 67 1.31 2.59 18.64
CA SER A 67 2.64 1.95 18.72
C SER A 67 2.61 0.62 19.48
N MET A 68 1.44 0.03 19.74
CA MET A 68 1.32 -1.21 20.49
C MET A 68 0.33 -2.18 19.84
N ILE A 69 0.75 -3.42 19.68
CA ILE A 69 -0.15 -4.53 19.34
C ILE A 69 -0.34 -5.36 20.62
N VAL A 70 -1.56 -5.78 20.87
CA VAL A 70 -1.91 -6.70 21.95
C VAL A 70 -2.45 -7.97 21.35
N ALA A 71 -1.84 -9.10 21.68
CA ALA A 71 -2.34 -10.42 21.35
C ALA A 71 -2.93 -11.07 22.61
N GLN A 72 -4.24 -11.32 22.57
CA GLN A 72 -4.97 -12.00 23.64
C GLN A 72 -5.19 -13.46 23.25
N PRO A 73 -4.51 -14.40 23.89
CA PRO A 73 -4.69 -15.81 23.62
C PRO A 73 -6.13 -16.25 23.85
N PHE A 74 -6.65 -17.12 23.01
CA PHE A 74 -7.93 -17.79 23.26
C PHE A 74 -7.81 -18.82 24.38
N ASP A 75 -6.63 -19.44 24.51
CA ASP A 75 -6.26 -20.33 25.60
C ASP A 75 -5.03 -19.76 26.34
N PRO A 76 -5.13 -19.45 27.64
CA PRO A 76 -4.02 -18.91 28.44
C PRO A 76 -2.76 -19.79 28.47
N THR A 77 -2.89 -21.10 28.21
CA THR A 77 -1.75 -22.03 28.19
C THR A 77 -0.76 -21.73 27.07
N HIS A 78 -1.22 -21.11 26.00
CA HIS A 78 -0.39 -20.78 24.82
C HIS A 78 0.29 -19.41 24.92
N LEU A 79 0.13 -18.67 26.03
CA LEU A 79 0.68 -17.30 26.19
C LEU A 79 2.20 -17.25 25.96
N LYS A 80 2.95 -18.18 26.56
CA LYS A 80 4.42 -18.28 26.39
C LYS A 80 4.79 -18.71 24.96
N ALA A 81 4.03 -19.59 24.34
CA ALA A 81 4.27 -20.04 22.97
C ALA A 81 4.10 -18.88 21.98
N ILE A 82 3.07 -18.06 22.16
CA ILE A 82 2.81 -16.85 21.37
C ILE A 82 3.96 -15.84 21.53
N GLU A 83 4.38 -15.55 22.75
CA GLU A 83 5.50 -14.64 23.02
C GLU A 83 6.79 -15.11 22.32
N THR A 84 7.12 -16.40 22.47
CA THR A 84 8.30 -17.00 21.86
C THR A 84 8.23 -16.97 20.33
N ALA A 85 7.07 -17.29 19.74
CA ALA A 85 6.86 -17.27 18.31
C ALA A 85 7.06 -15.86 17.72
N ILE A 86 6.51 -14.82 18.35
CA ILE A 86 6.68 -13.44 17.92
C ILE A 86 8.14 -12.98 18.05
N ARG A 87 8.82 -13.36 19.13
CA ARG A 87 10.24 -13.03 19.35
C ARG A 87 11.13 -13.68 18.28
N ASN A 88 10.85 -14.93 17.92
CA ASN A 88 11.63 -15.70 16.96
C ASN A 88 11.27 -15.42 15.50
N ALA A 89 10.21 -14.66 15.23
CA ALA A 89 9.77 -14.32 13.88
C ALA A 89 10.71 -13.37 13.11
N GLY A 90 11.79 -12.90 13.73
CA GLY A 90 12.78 -12.02 13.07
C GLY A 90 12.24 -10.61 12.75
N LEU A 91 11.12 -10.22 13.36
CA LEU A 91 10.47 -8.93 13.10
C LEU A 91 11.12 -7.75 13.86
N GLY A 92 12.12 -8.04 14.73
CA GLY A 92 12.75 -7.02 15.58
C GLY A 92 11.80 -6.48 16.66
N LEU A 93 10.79 -7.27 17.06
CA LEU A 93 9.81 -6.92 18.09
C LEU A 93 10.21 -7.57 19.41
N ASN A 94 9.96 -6.88 20.52
CA ASN A 94 10.19 -7.37 21.87
C ASN A 94 8.85 -7.58 22.59
N PRO A 95 8.19 -8.72 22.39
CA PRO A 95 6.95 -9.01 23.08
C PRO A 95 7.21 -9.22 24.58
N ALA A 96 6.27 -8.76 25.41
CA ALA A 96 6.21 -9.04 26.84
C ALA A 96 4.83 -9.50 27.23
N ASN A 97 4.72 -10.52 28.09
CA ASN A 97 3.43 -10.98 28.62
C ASN A 97 3.17 -10.45 30.03
N ASP A 98 1.92 -10.15 30.33
CA ASP A 98 1.46 -9.75 31.68
C ASP A 98 0.65 -10.84 32.38
N GLY A 99 0.74 -12.07 31.92
CA GLY A 99 0.00 -13.22 32.45
C GLY A 99 -1.40 -13.41 31.85
N LYS A 100 -1.90 -12.44 31.08
CA LYS A 100 -3.21 -12.50 30.39
C LYS A 100 -3.11 -12.24 28.90
N VAL A 101 -2.26 -11.31 28.51
CA VAL A 101 -2.07 -10.90 27.11
C VAL A 101 -0.58 -10.73 26.81
N VAL A 102 -0.22 -10.82 25.53
CA VAL A 102 1.12 -10.49 25.04
C VAL A 102 1.08 -9.08 24.47
N ARG A 103 1.86 -8.17 25.08
CA ARG A 103 2.05 -6.79 24.61
C ARG A 103 3.26 -6.71 23.72
N ILE A 104 3.08 -6.14 22.55
CA ILE A 104 4.12 -6.05 21.51
C ILE A 104 4.32 -4.56 21.21
N PRO A 105 5.22 -3.88 21.97
CA PRO A 105 5.54 -2.49 21.68
C PRO A 105 6.35 -2.39 20.39
N LEU A 106 6.00 -1.43 19.55
CA LEU A 106 6.78 -1.10 18.37
C LEU A 106 7.80 -0.03 18.73
N PRO A 107 9.09 -0.20 18.36
CA PRO A 107 10.09 0.83 18.59
C PRO A 107 9.71 2.12 17.87
N ALA A 108 9.77 3.24 18.56
CA ALA A 108 9.52 4.55 17.99
C ALA A 108 10.58 4.85 16.91
N LEU A 109 10.13 5.39 15.78
CA LEU A 109 11.04 5.86 14.74
C LEU A 109 11.78 7.12 15.23
N THR A 110 13.10 7.15 15.04
CA THR A 110 13.87 8.37 15.23
C THR A 110 13.47 9.43 14.20
N GLU A 111 13.70 10.71 14.50
CA GLU A 111 13.42 11.80 13.55
C GLU A 111 14.19 11.65 12.24
N GLU A 112 15.44 11.20 12.30
CA GLU A 112 16.25 10.92 11.12
C GLU A 112 15.61 9.84 10.25
N ARG A 113 15.18 8.74 10.88
CA ARG A 113 14.53 7.65 10.17
C ARG A 113 13.19 8.06 9.57
N ARG A 114 12.42 8.90 10.24
CA ARG A 114 11.18 9.49 9.68
C ARG A 114 11.47 10.32 8.44
N LYS A 115 12.52 11.15 8.45
CA LYS A 115 12.92 11.96 7.29
C LYS A 115 13.37 11.10 6.10
N GLU A 116 14.13 10.04 6.36
CA GLU A 116 14.52 9.08 5.32
C GLU A 116 13.32 8.40 4.69
N LEU A 117 12.38 7.91 5.52
CA LEU A 117 11.17 7.26 5.05
C LEU A 117 10.27 8.21 4.27
N SER A 118 10.14 9.48 4.70
CA SER A 118 9.40 10.50 3.96
C SER A 118 10.03 10.74 2.59
N LYS A 119 11.36 10.88 2.49
CA LYS A 119 12.06 10.98 1.20
C LYS A 119 11.79 9.76 0.31
N HIS A 120 11.77 8.57 0.90
CA HIS A 120 11.48 7.35 0.16
C HIS A 120 10.02 7.32 -0.36
N VAL A 121 9.04 7.70 0.48
CA VAL A 121 7.63 7.86 0.09
C VAL A 121 7.48 8.86 -1.06
N HIS A 122 8.15 10.01 -0.98
CA HIS A 122 8.14 11.01 -2.06
C HIS A 122 8.71 10.46 -3.37
N LYS A 123 9.81 9.69 -3.32
CA LYS A 123 10.40 9.05 -4.50
C LYS A 123 9.41 8.06 -5.14
N LEU A 124 8.82 7.17 -4.35
CA LEU A 124 7.81 6.22 -4.84
C LEU A 124 6.62 6.93 -5.49
N SER A 125 6.17 8.06 -4.90
CA SER A 125 5.09 8.87 -5.47
C SER A 125 5.48 9.46 -6.82
N GLU A 126 6.70 9.99 -6.96
CA GLU A 126 7.19 10.54 -8.24
C GLU A 126 7.31 9.45 -9.32
N ASP A 127 7.80 8.28 -8.96
CA ASP A 127 7.88 7.13 -9.88
C ASP A 127 6.48 6.72 -10.37
N ALA A 128 5.49 6.71 -9.48
CA ALA A 128 4.10 6.48 -9.83
C ALA A 128 3.53 7.58 -10.75
N ARG A 129 3.78 8.87 -10.44
CA ARG A 129 3.37 10.00 -11.32
C ARG A 129 4.00 9.89 -12.70
N ASN A 130 5.26 9.49 -12.78
CA ASN A 130 5.95 9.27 -14.06
C ASN A 130 5.31 8.14 -14.86
N THR A 131 4.90 7.06 -14.20
CA THR A 131 4.15 5.96 -14.82
C THR A 131 2.82 6.45 -15.39
N ILE A 132 2.03 7.23 -14.63
CA ILE A 132 0.77 7.83 -15.10
C ILE A 132 1.00 8.77 -16.30
N ARG A 133 2.04 9.62 -16.23
CA ARG A 133 2.42 10.50 -17.35
C ARG A 133 2.85 9.71 -18.60
N GLY A 134 3.47 8.54 -18.41
CA GLY A 134 3.80 7.61 -19.49
C GLY A 134 2.55 7.08 -20.18
N VAL A 135 1.59 6.57 -19.40
CA VAL A 135 0.29 6.09 -19.94
C VAL A 135 -0.45 7.19 -20.70
N ARG A 136 -0.45 8.43 -20.19
CA ARG A 136 -1.05 9.58 -20.91
C ARG A 136 -0.38 9.82 -22.27
N ARG A 137 0.97 9.79 -22.33
CA ARG A 137 1.70 9.96 -23.60
C ARG A 137 1.31 8.87 -24.60
N ASP A 138 1.31 7.61 -24.17
CA ASP A 138 0.90 6.48 -25.01
C ASP A 138 -0.52 6.65 -25.55
N ALA A 139 -1.46 7.14 -24.71
CA ALA A 139 -2.84 7.39 -25.10
C ALA A 139 -2.95 8.53 -26.12
N ASN A 140 -2.23 9.64 -25.91
CA ASN A 140 -2.19 10.78 -26.83
C ASN A 140 -1.59 10.38 -28.20
N ASP A 141 -0.54 9.57 -28.20
CA ASP A 141 0.07 9.10 -29.45
C ASP A 141 -0.87 8.14 -30.19
N ARG A 142 -1.67 7.36 -29.45
CA ARG A 142 -2.70 6.52 -30.05
C ARG A 142 -3.83 7.33 -30.67
N LEU A 143 -4.30 8.41 -30.00
CA LEU A 143 -5.31 9.32 -30.54
C LEU A 143 -4.85 9.92 -31.88
N LYS A 144 -3.61 10.43 -31.94
CA LYS A 144 -3.00 10.96 -33.18
C LYS A 144 -2.96 9.90 -34.31
N LYS A 145 -2.65 8.64 -33.94
CA LYS A 145 -2.64 7.55 -34.92
C LYS A 145 -4.04 7.25 -35.42
N LEU A 146 -5.05 7.20 -34.56
CA LEU A 146 -6.44 6.98 -34.96
C LEU A 146 -6.95 8.08 -35.88
N LEU A 147 -6.57 9.35 -35.63
CA LEU A 147 -6.88 10.47 -36.56
C LEU A 147 -6.18 10.27 -37.89
N LYS A 148 -4.89 9.98 -37.90
CA LYS A 148 -4.12 9.73 -39.13
C LYS A 148 -4.68 8.61 -39.97
N ASP A 149 -5.16 7.54 -39.31
CA ASP A 149 -5.80 6.38 -39.94
C ASP A 149 -7.27 6.66 -40.32
N SER A 150 -7.75 7.91 -40.18
CA SER A 150 -9.13 8.36 -40.47
C SER A 150 -10.21 7.56 -39.70
N LYS A 151 -9.87 7.01 -38.52
CA LYS A 151 -10.79 6.26 -37.67
C LYS A 151 -11.59 7.15 -36.73
N ILE A 152 -11.12 8.38 -36.49
CA ILE A 152 -11.78 9.41 -35.69
C ILE A 152 -11.68 10.76 -36.40
N SER A 153 -12.58 11.68 -36.07
CA SER A 153 -12.54 13.07 -36.54
C SER A 153 -11.55 13.92 -35.70
N GLN A 154 -11.21 15.12 -36.20
CA GLN A 154 -10.40 16.09 -35.43
C GLN A 154 -11.11 16.53 -34.14
N ASP A 155 -12.44 16.65 -34.16
CA ASP A 155 -13.21 16.99 -32.97
C ASP A 155 -13.18 15.86 -31.94
N ASP A 156 -13.24 14.61 -32.39
CA ASP A 156 -13.09 13.43 -31.53
C ASP A 156 -11.69 13.34 -30.92
N GLU A 157 -10.63 13.63 -31.69
CA GLU A 157 -9.27 13.69 -31.16
C GLU A 157 -9.17 14.72 -30.05
N ARG A 158 -9.67 15.96 -30.28
CA ARG A 158 -9.64 17.04 -29.30
C ARG A 158 -10.38 16.65 -28.01
N LYS A 159 -11.60 16.13 -28.12
CA LYS A 159 -12.37 15.64 -26.98
C LYS A 159 -11.65 14.47 -26.28
N GLY A 160 -11.00 13.61 -27.07
CA GLY A 160 -10.21 12.49 -26.55
C GLY A 160 -9.00 12.94 -25.73
N LEU A 161 -8.27 13.96 -26.19
CA LEU A 161 -7.15 14.54 -25.45
C LEU A 161 -7.60 15.16 -24.12
N ASP A 162 -8.74 15.89 -24.13
CA ASP A 162 -9.32 16.47 -22.92
C ASP A 162 -9.74 15.38 -21.91
N GLU A 163 -10.34 14.28 -22.40
CA GLU A 163 -10.76 13.17 -21.55
C GLU A 163 -9.56 12.42 -20.96
N VAL A 164 -8.53 12.13 -21.75
CA VAL A 164 -7.28 11.53 -21.28
C VAL A 164 -6.61 12.41 -20.23
N GLN A 165 -6.67 13.74 -20.38
CA GLN A 165 -6.15 14.68 -19.39
C GLN A 165 -6.95 14.58 -18.08
N LYS A 166 -8.28 14.57 -18.11
CA LYS A 166 -9.12 14.41 -16.91
C LYS A 166 -8.84 13.09 -16.19
N ILE A 167 -8.74 11.99 -16.94
CA ILE A 167 -8.38 10.67 -16.39
C ILE A 167 -7.02 10.75 -15.68
N THR A 168 -6.04 11.40 -16.30
CA THR A 168 -4.69 11.59 -15.74
C THR A 168 -4.73 12.40 -14.44
N ASP A 169 -5.43 13.53 -14.42
CA ASP A 169 -5.52 14.43 -13.27
C ASP A 169 -6.19 13.74 -12.08
N ASN A 170 -7.23 12.97 -12.33
CA ASN A 170 -7.89 12.17 -11.31
C ASN A 170 -6.94 11.13 -10.67
N HIS A 171 -6.13 10.44 -11.49
CA HIS A 171 -5.18 9.45 -10.98
C HIS A 171 -3.99 10.08 -10.27
N ILE A 172 -3.51 11.25 -10.72
CA ILE A 172 -2.49 12.03 -10.00
C ILE A 172 -3.01 12.46 -8.63
N LYS A 173 -4.25 12.94 -8.55
CA LYS A 173 -4.88 13.30 -7.27
C LYS A 173 -4.93 12.12 -6.30
N LEU A 174 -5.24 10.91 -6.77
CA LEU A 174 -5.22 9.71 -5.93
C LEU A 174 -3.82 9.40 -5.38
N ILE A 175 -2.76 9.64 -6.18
CA ILE A 175 -1.37 9.50 -5.71
C ILE A 175 -1.05 10.55 -4.64
N ASP A 176 -1.46 11.81 -4.86
CA ASP A 176 -1.21 12.91 -3.92
C ASP A 176 -1.92 12.69 -2.58
N ASP A 177 -3.16 12.20 -2.62
CA ASP A 177 -3.93 11.87 -1.42
C ASP A 177 -3.30 10.68 -0.66
N ALA A 178 -2.84 9.64 -1.39
CA ALA A 178 -2.15 8.51 -0.79
C ALA A 178 -0.82 8.93 -0.15
N GLN A 179 -0.05 9.82 -0.81
CA GLN A 179 1.19 10.36 -0.29
C GLN A 179 0.95 11.18 0.99
N LYS A 180 -0.02 12.11 0.98
CA LYS A 180 -0.37 12.92 2.16
C LYS A 180 -0.76 12.05 3.35
N LYS A 181 -1.56 11.00 3.10
CA LYS A 181 -1.94 10.04 4.13
C LYS A 181 -0.72 9.35 4.72
N LYS A 182 0.21 8.89 3.86
CA LYS A 182 1.42 8.19 4.30
C LYS A 182 2.38 9.10 5.07
N ASP A 183 2.53 10.35 4.64
CA ASP A 183 3.32 11.35 5.35
C ASP A 183 2.71 11.69 6.73
N SER A 184 1.37 11.79 6.84
CA SER A 184 0.70 11.95 8.14
C SER A 184 0.95 10.75 9.08
N GLU A 185 0.95 9.53 8.55
CA GLU A 185 1.27 8.33 9.32
C GLU A 185 2.71 8.36 9.85
N LEU A 186 3.67 8.83 9.05
CA LEU A 186 5.09 8.95 9.43
C LEU A 186 5.32 10.05 10.48
N LEU A 187 4.59 11.18 10.37
CA LEU A 187 4.72 12.31 11.30
C LEU A 187 3.94 12.10 12.62
N GLY A 188 3.12 11.05 12.72
CA GLY A 188 2.34 10.77 13.92
C GLY A 188 1.18 11.75 14.16
N LYS A 189 0.70 12.39 13.06
CA LYS A 189 -0.46 13.30 13.07
C LYS A 189 -1.74 12.59 12.67
#